data_684c0302b0f062b80de57184cf1f5c9d
#
_entry.id   684c0302b0f062b80de57184cf1f5c9d
#
_cell.length_a   1.000
_cell.length_b   1.000
_cell.length_c   1.000
_cell.angle_alpha   90.00
_cell.angle_beta   90.00
_cell.angle_gamma   90.00
#
_symmetry.space_group_name_H-M   'P 1'
#
loop_
_entity.id
_entity.type
_entity.pdbx_description
1 polymer ?
#
loop_
_entity_poly.entity_id
_entity_poly.type
_entity_poly.pdbx_seq_one_letter_code
_entity_poly.pdbx_strand_id
1 'polypeptide(L)'
;MSKRKPPSLTFKSLLLDNPVGLLVATLIGIIASLAAVALLGISGWFLSAAGLASAMGTALVFNFFTPGALVRLMAILRTAGRYGEQVFSHDHLLGLLRSLRLWVWDQRVKTPFSHVYQQTRGDLLQRLVGDVDMIIKWPLAVIMPWIYGLLGCLALLLLALSIKLEFVFPILIYAVLQLFGMIWLANRLALPAVYRMQALAVHRRSRFMSFFSALITLTIRGHWQHYGDRLGMLDERQKTLQQRLQRVVSWQKLVSHIFTIALIFALLMLCVSWTEQGATLDTEIDGAWLVALILAVLGVNELIQPLANAVLSQGQSQVGLRRLNQLAVSAASETGDNIPVPSVEAIELSKFVGFYDPHSVLRLPKVTLQMQSGQRLRLTGSSGAGKSTFLAALAGDLPYRGEVFLNGHNVCLTDQPKWRSQIAYLSQQSVIFQQSLGANLRLGNPQASDAQLMEVLNLLGLKEWAEALPNGLGTLLGAQGRDISGGQARRLCLARSLLRGAPIMILDEPFDGLDGSSIQRVCDALEHYAFRPKMLIYVSHINSPLDRRSRQLELL
;
A
#
# COMPACT_ATOMS: atom_id res chain seq x y z
N MET A 1 4.96 -13.74 29.00
CA MET A 1 4.48 -14.15 27.66
C MET A 1 5.30 -13.44 26.60
N SER A 2 5.95 -14.17 25.71
CA SER A 2 6.80 -13.63 24.66
C SER A 2 6.00 -12.70 23.75
N LYS A 3 6.37 -11.42 23.64
CA LYS A 3 5.81 -10.45 22.68
C LYS A 3 6.06 -10.99 21.27
N ARG A 4 5.09 -11.69 20.70
CA ARG A 4 5.15 -12.06 19.27
C ARG A 4 5.19 -10.75 18.48
N LYS A 5 6.35 -10.45 17.87
CA LYS A 5 6.44 -9.38 16.87
C LYS A 5 5.32 -9.61 15.82
N PRO A 6 4.59 -8.57 15.41
CA PRO A 6 3.61 -8.73 14.36
C PRO A 6 4.30 -9.34 13.13
N PRO A 7 3.58 -10.14 12.33
CA PRO A 7 4.15 -10.76 11.16
C PRO A 7 4.62 -9.67 10.19
N SER A 8 5.94 -9.44 10.17
CA SER A 8 6.55 -8.53 9.20
C SER A 8 6.44 -9.18 7.82
N LEU A 9 6.01 -8.41 6.83
CA LEU A 9 6.05 -8.84 5.44
C LEU A 9 7.50 -9.07 5.03
N THR A 10 7.75 -10.20 4.39
CA THR A 10 9.05 -10.56 3.81
C THR A 10 8.85 -10.96 2.35
N PHE A 11 9.89 -10.88 1.54
CA PHE A 11 9.81 -11.40 0.18
C PHE A 11 9.43 -12.89 0.13
N LYS A 12 9.87 -13.66 1.13
CA LYS A 12 9.50 -15.07 1.26
C LYS A 12 8.00 -15.25 1.50
N SER A 13 7.37 -14.42 2.34
CA SER A 13 5.92 -14.50 2.59
C SER A 13 5.09 -14.17 1.35
N LEU A 14 5.60 -13.30 0.45
CA LEU A 14 4.93 -13.00 -0.82
C LEU A 14 4.93 -14.20 -1.78
N LEU A 15 5.99 -15.02 -1.78
CA LEU A 15 6.05 -16.22 -2.60
C LEU A 15 5.15 -17.34 -2.06
N LEU A 16 4.92 -17.36 -0.75
CA LEU A 16 4.14 -18.39 -0.08
C LEU A 16 2.64 -18.10 -0.01
N ASP A 17 2.20 -16.92 -0.48
CA ASP A 17 0.79 -16.52 -0.45
C ASP A 17 -0.07 -17.40 -1.38
N ASN A 18 0.39 -17.63 -2.63
CA ASN A 18 -0.19 -18.59 -3.57
C ASN A 18 0.94 -19.33 -4.31
N PRO A 19 1.61 -20.31 -3.67
CA PRO A 19 2.78 -20.95 -4.24
C PRO A 19 2.45 -21.81 -5.46
N VAL A 20 1.27 -22.41 -5.52
CA VAL A 20 0.85 -23.27 -6.65
C VAL A 20 0.66 -22.45 -7.91
N GLY A 21 -0.06 -21.32 -7.83
CA GLY A 21 -0.28 -20.44 -8.98
C GLY A 21 1.03 -19.89 -9.54
N LEU A 22 1.94 -19.45 -8.66
CA LEU A 22 3.26 -18.98 -9.05
C LEU A 22 4.12 -20.09 -9.70
N LEU A 23 4.09 -21.29 -9.13
CA LEU A 23 4.84 -22.43 -9.64
C LEU A 23 4.35 -22.84 -11.03
N VAL A 24 3.02 -22.93 -11.23
CA VAL A 24 2.43 -23.24 -12.55
C VAL A 24 2.81 -22.17 -13.57
N ALA A 25 2.67 -20.90 -13.25
CA ALA A 25 3.07 -19.79 -14.12
C ALA A 25 4.55 -19.88 -14.49
N THR A 26 5.42 -20.16 -13.51
CA THR A 26 6.87 -20.27 -13.71
C THR A 26 7.22 -21.46 -14.59
N LEU A 27 6.61 -22.64 -14.37
CA LEU A 27 6.87 -23.85 -15.20
C LEU A 27 6.44 -23.63 -16.65
N ILE A 28 5.25 -23.08 -16.87
CA ILE A 28 4.78 -22.74 -18.22
C ILE A 28 5.73 -21.73 -18.87
N GLY A 29 6.17 -20.71 -18.14
CA GLY A 29 7.13 -19.71 -18.61
C GLY A 29 8.52 -20.30 -18.94
N ILE A 30 9.00 -21.27 -18.18
CA ILE A 30 10.23 -22.03 -18.48
C ILE A 30 10.09 -22.77 -19.82
N ILE A 31 9.00 -23.51 -20.00
CA ILE A 31 8.73 -24.25 -21.25
C ILE A 31 8.68 -23.26 -22.45
N ALA A 32 7.94 -22.15 -22.30
CA ALA A 32 7.84 -21.14 -23.34
C ALA A 32 9.19 -20.49 -23.68
N SER A 33 10.00 -20.20 -22.67
CA SER A 33 11.32 -19.56 -22.81
C SER A 33 12.32 -20.50 -23.48
N LEU A 34 12.39 -21.75 -23.04
CA LEU A 34 13.26 -22.76 -23.65
C LEU A 34 12.81 -23.08 -25.08
N ALA A 35 11.49 -23.16 -25.34
CA ALA A 35 10.96 -23.32 -26.69
C ALA A 35 11.32 -22.14 -27.62
N ALA A 36 11.39 -20.91 -27.10
CA ALA A 36 11.82 -19.75 -27.85
C ALA A 36 13.30 -19.85 -28.29
N VAL A 37 14.18 -20.27 -27.39
CA VAL A 37 15.61 -20.49 -27.70
C VAL A 37 15.77 -21.68 -28.66
N ALA A 38 15.09 -22.80 -28.37
CA ALA A 38 15.11 -23.99 -29.24
C ALA A 38 14.57 -23.71 -30.65
N LEU A 39 13.51 -22.89 -30.76
CA LEU A 39 12.97 -22.47 -32.06
C LEU A 39 14.02 -21.81 -32.93
N LEU A 40 14.79 -20.86 -32.35
CA LEU A 40 15.85 -20.15 -33.08
C LEU A 40 17.00 -21.09 -33.42
N GLY A 41 17.46 -21.91 -32.47
CA GLY A 41 18.54 -22.86 -32.67
C GLY A 41 18.20 -23.92 -33.71
N ILE A 42 17.02 -24.59 -33.62
CA ILE A 42 16.57 -25.60 -34.55
C ILE A 42 16.33 -25.00 -35.96
N SER A 43 15.74 -23.79 -36.03
CA SER A 43 15.54 -23.10 -37.30
C SER A 43 16.87 -22.76 -37.98
N GLY A 44 17.86 -22.34 -37.20
CA GLY A 44 19.22 -22.08 -37.70
C GLY A 44 19.89 -23.34 -38.24
N TRP A 45 19.85 -24.40 -37.44
CA TRP A 45 20.38 -25.70 -37.87
C TRP A 45 19.68 -26.20 -39.17
N PHE A 46 18.34 -26.18 -39.16
CA PHE A 46 17.54 -26.67 -40.30
C PHE A 46 17.83 -25.91 -41.59
N LEU A 47 17.88 -24.57 -41.52
CA LEU A 47 18.12 -23.75 -42.69
C LEU A 47 19.53 -23.95 -43.27
N SER A 48 20.54 -23.99 -42.38
CA SER A 48 21.93 -24.21 -42.82
C SER A 48 22.19 -25.64 -43.28
N ALA A 49 21.62 -26.65 -42.60
CA ALA A 49 21.74 -28.05 -43.05
C ALA A 49 21.03 -28.29 -44.39
N ALA A 50 19.85 -27.70 -44.62
CA ALA A 50 19.18 -27.75 -45.93
C ALA A 50 19.97 -27.05 -47.03
N GLY A 51 20.60 -25.92 -46.72
CA GLY A 51 21.49 -25.20 -47.66
C GLY A 51 22.72 -26.03 -48.03
N LEU A 52 23.39 -26.66 -47.08
CA LEU A 52 24.52 -27.56 -47.30
C LEU A 52 24.11 -28.78 -48.12
N ALA A 53 23.00 -29.46 -47.79
CA ALA A 53 22.49 -30.60 -48.55
C ALA A 53 22.18 -30.23 -50.02
N SER A 54 21.68 -29.02 -50.24
CA SER A 54 21.45 -28.51 -51.60
C SER A 54 22.76 -28.28 -52.37
N ALA A 55 23.76 -27.68 -51.69
CA ALA A 55 25.07 -27.41 -52.28
C ALA A 55 25.85 -28.70 -52.66
N MET A 56 25.65 -29.77 -51.89
CA MET A 56 26.27 -31.09 -52.11
C MET A 56 25.48 -32.00 -53.02
N GLY A 57 24.34 -31.56 -53.53
CA GLY A 57 23.48 -32.39 -54.39
C GLY A 57 22.70 -33.49 -53.69
N THR A 58 22.70 -33.51 -52.34
CA THR A 58 22.01 -34.49 -51.51
C THR A 58 20.61 -34.03 -51.06
N ALA A 59 20.11 -32.95 -51.63
CA ALA A 59 18.82 -32.35 -51.29
C ALA A 59 17.62 -33.34 -51.36
N LEU A 60 17.66 -34.31 -52.25
CA LEU A 60 16.59 -35.32 -52.41
C LEU A 60 16.52 -36.32 -51.24
N VAL A 61 17.61 -36.51 -50.53
CA VAL A 61 17.71 -37.45 -49.38
C VAL A 61 17.53 -36.72 -48.04
N PHE A 62 17.61 -35.41 -48.04
CA PHE A 62 17.49 -34.62 -46.81
C PHE A 62 16.07 -34.65 -46.27
N ASN A 63 15.95 -35.03 -45.00
CA ASN A 63 14.65 -35.10 -44.31
C ASN A 63 14.23 -33.71 -43.80
N PHE A 64 13.33 -33.01 -44.50
CA PHE A 64 12.79 -31.73 -44.00
C PHE A 64 11.52 -31.85 -43.15
N PHE A 65 10.89 -33.05 -43.11
CA PHE A 65 9.63 -33.21 -42.38
C PHE A 65 9.85 -33.16 -40.85
N THR A 66 10.84 -33.87 -40.35
CA THR A 66 11.12 -33.93 -38.89
C THR A 66 11.55 -32.59 -38.33
N PRO A 67 12.56 -31.85 -38.87
CA PRO A 67 12.93 -30.54 -38.41
C PRO A 67 11.81 -29.52 -38.58
N GLY A 68 11.07 -29.56 -39.69
CA GLY A 68 9.91 -28.71 -39.91
C GLY A 68 8.79 -28.91 -38.91
N ALA A 69 8.55 -30.15 -38.48
CA ALA A 69 7.59 -30.46 -37.42
C ALA A 69 8.06 -29.95 -36.07
N LEU A 70 9.37 -30.08 -35.74
CA LEU A 70 9.96 -29.55 -34.49
C LEU A 70 9.89 -28.03 -34.42
N VAL A 71 10.20 -27.33 -35.53
CA VAL A 71 10.07 -25.87 -35.60
C VAL A 71 8.63 -25.41 -35.30
N ARG A 72 7.64 -26.10 -35.93
CA ARG A 72 6.21 -25.82 -35.67
C ARG A 72 5.84 -26.08 -34.21
N LEU A 73 6.29 -27.20 -33.65
CA LEU A 73 6.04 -27.54 -32.23
C LEU A 73 6.62 -26.46 -31.29
N MET A 74 7.88 -26.06 -31.50
CA MET A 74 8.51 -25.01 -30.68
C MET A 74 7.81 -23.66 -30.82
N ALA A 75 7.34 -23.31 -32.02
CA ALA A 75 6.56 -22.10 -32.26
C ALA A 75 5.22 -22.10 -31.49
N ILE A 76 4.52 -23.24 -31.49
CA ILE A 76 3.26 -23.42 -30.76
C ILE A 76 3.54 -23.35 -29.25
N LEU A 77 4.54 -24.08 -28.74
CA LEU A 77 4.91 -24.08 -27.32
C LEU A 77 5.34 -22.69 -26.84
N ARG A 78 6.11 -21.95 -27.66
CA ARG A 78 6.48 -20.57 -27.37
C ARG A 78 5.22 -19.68 -27.20
N THR A 79 4.32 -19.73 -28.19
CA THR A 79 3.16 -18.82 -28.23
C THR A 79 2.12 -19.19 -27.22
N ALA A 80 1.69 -20.46 -27.17
CA ALA A 80 0.71 -20.94 -26.19
C ALA A 80 1.23 -20.89 -24.77
N GLY A 81 2.51 -21.24 -24.57
CA GLY A 81 3.15 -21.17 -23.25
C GLY A 81 3.29 -19.73 -22.77
N ARG A 82 3.66 -18.78 -23.63
CA ARG A 82 3.72 -17.35 -23.27
C ARG A 82 2.36 -16.81 -22.87
N TYR A 83 1.32 -17.17 -23.61
CA TYR A 83 -0.05 -16.79 -23.26
C TYR A 83 -0.48 -17.42 -21.93
N GLY A 84 -0.24 -18.71 -21.72
CA GLY A 84 -0.53 -19.40 -20.48
C GLY A 84 0.22 -18.79 -19.28
N GLU A 85 1.53 -18.54 -19.42
CA GLU A 85 2.33 -17.84 -18.41
C GLU A 85 1.69 -16.51 -18.04
N GLN A 86 1.30 -15.71 -19.02
CA GLN A 86 0.70 -14.39 -18.79
C GLN A 86 -0.63 -14.48 -18.04
N VAL A 87 -1.49 -15.45 -18.37
CA VAL A 87 -2.78 -15.65 -17.68
C VAL A 87 -2.56 -16.07 -16.24
N PHE A 88 -1.76 -17.10 -15.98
CA PHE A 88 -1.53 -17.61 -14.62
C PHE A 88 -0.73 -16.64 -13.75
N SER A 89 0.24 -15.92 -14.32
CA SER A 89 0.99 -14.91 -13.61
C SER A 89 0.12 -13.70 -13.25
N HIS A 90 -0.82 -13.32 -14.12
CA HIS A 90 -1.75 -12.22 -13.84
C HIS A 90 -2.75 -12.59 -12.75
N ASP A 91 -3.27 -13.82 -12.76
CA ASP A 91 -4.14 -14.34 -11.69
C ASP A 91 -3.42 -14.34 -10.33
N HIS A 92 -2.17 -14.84 -10.29
CA HIS A 92 -1.34 -14.77 -9.08
C HIS A 92 -1.15 -13.33 -8.60
N LEU A 93 -0.91 -12.38 -9.52
CA LEU A 93 -0.73 -10.96 -9.23
C LEU A 93 -1.98 -10.35 -8.56
N LEU A 94 -3.18 -10.67 -9.09
CA LEU A 94 -4.46 -10.21 -8.53
C LEU A 94 -4.74 -10.83 -7.16
N GLY A 95 -4.43 -12.11 -6.96
CA GLY A 95 -4.50 -12.78 -5.67
C GLY A 95 -3.63 -12.09 -4.63
N LEU A 96 -2.36 -11.86 -4.95
CA LEU A 96 -1.40 -11.17 -4.07
C LEU A 96 -1.82 -9.72 -3.77
N LEU A 97 -2.37 -9.01 -4.78
CA LEU A 97 -2.93 -7.66 -4.59
C LEU A 97 -4.04 -7.65 -3.53
N ARG A 98 -4.97 -8.62 -3.61
CA ARG A 98 -6.05 -8.77 -2.64
C ARG A 98 -5.49 -9.03 -1.24
N SER A 99 -4.61 -10.00 -1.10
CA SER A 99 -4.01 -10.38 0.19
C SER A 99 -3.26 -9.22 0.84
N LEU A 100 -2.44 -8.49 0.08
CA LEU A 100 -1.69 -7.35 0.59
C LEU A 100 -2.59 -6.19 1.00
N ARG A 101 -3.63 -5.88 0.21
CA ARG A 101 -4.60 -4.82 0.58
C ARG A 101 -5.35 -5.17 1.85
N LEU A 102 -5.79 -6.41 2.01
CA LEU A 102 -6.43 -6.88 3.24
C LEU A 102 -5.47 -6.82 4.42
N TRP A 103 -4.20 -7.20 4.23
CA TRP A 103 -3.18 -7.11 5.26
C TRP A 103 -2.92 -5.66 5.71
N VAL A 104 -2.79 -4.71 4.74
CA VAL A 104 -2.62 -3.29 5.05
C VAL A 104 -3.82 -2.75 5.81
N TRP A 105 -5.02 -3.14 5.41
CA TRP A 105 -6.26 -2.77 6.10
C TRP A 105 -6.28 -3.29 7.54
N ASP A 106 -5.96 -4.56 7.74
CA ASP A 106 -5.91 -5.20 9.07
C ASP A 106 -4.88 -4.51 9.98
N GLN A 107 -3.68 -4.21 9.46
CA GLN A 107 -2.69 -3.45 10.23
C GLN A 107 -3.19 -2.04 10.56
N ARG A 108 -3.92 -1.42 9.65
CA ARG A 108 -4.46 -0.08 9.86
C ARG A 108 -5.55 -0.05 10.93
N VAL A 109 -6.44 -1.01 10.93
CA VAL A 109 -7.48 -1.15 11.97
C VAL A 109 -6.86 -1.39 13.35
N LYS A 110 -5.72 -2.08 13.42
CA LYS A 110 -4.96 -2.33 14.65
C LYS A 110 -4.04 -1.17 15.06
N THR A 111 -3.83 -0.18 14.19
CA THR A 111 -2.97 0.96 14.51
C THR A 111 -3.66 1.86 15.52
N PRO A 112 -2.99 2.24 16.63
CA PRO A 112 -3.51 3.17 17.60
C PRO A 112 -3.97 4.49 16.98
N PHE A 113 -5.06 5.06 17.49
CA PHE A 113 -5.65 6.29 16.94
C PHE A 113 -4.69 7.49 17.06
N SER A 114 -3.89 7.53 18.11
CA SER A 114 -2.82 8.51 18.34
C SER A 114 -1.83 8.60 17.17
N HIS A 115 -1.48 7.47 16.56
CA HIS A 115 -0.61 7.42 15.39
C HIS A 115 -1.35 7.74 14.07
N VAL A 116 -2.68 7.52 14.04
CA VAL A 116 -3.50 7.84 12.87
C VAL A 116 -3.56 9.34 12.60
N TYR A 117 -3.65 10.14 13.66
CA TYR A 117 -3.75 11.60 13.57
C TYR A 117 -2.52 12.26 12.95
N GLN A 118 -1.34 11.65 13.09
CA GLN A 118 -0.08 12.18 12.55
C GLN A 118 0.10 11.91 11.04
N GLN A 119 -0.74 11.06 10.45
CA GLN A 119 -0.61 10.66 9.06
C GLN A 119 -1.61 11.39 8.17
N THR A 120 -1.13 11.90 7.03
CA THR A 120 -2.00 12.55 6.05
C THR A 120 -2.82 11.52 5.27
N ARG A 121 -4.02 11.92 4.82
CA ARG A 121 -4.86 11.09 3.91
C ARG A 121 -4.09 10.64 2.66
N GLY A 122 -3.19 11.50 2.16
CA GLY A 122 -2.36 11.18 1.00
C GLY A 122 -1.33 10.08 1.25
N ASP A 123 -0.76 9.99 2.46
CA ASP A 123 0.17 8.93 2.84
C ASP A 123 -0.54 7.57 2.91
N LEU A 124 -1.74 7.53 3.49
CA LEU A 124 -2.54 6.32 3.55
C LEU A 124 -2.90 5.79 2.15
N LEU A 125 -3.37 6.68 1.26
CA LEU A 125 -3.68 6.31 -0.12
C LEU A 125 -2.42 5.82 -0.87
N GLN A 126 -1.26 6.45 -0.65
CA GLN A 126 0.01 6.01 -1.22
C GLN A 126 0.36 4.58 -0.78
N ARG A 127 0.16 4.24 0.49
CA ARG A 127 0.45 2.89 1.03
C ARG A 127 -0.50 1.84 0.49
N LEU A 128 -1.81 2.14 0.44
CA LEU A 128 -2.83 1.21 -0.04
C LEU A 128 -2.75 0.91 -1.54
N VAL A 129 -2.28 1.88 -2.34
CA VAL A 129 -2.22 1.76 -3.79
C VAL A 129 -0.77 1.68 -4.25
N GLY A 130 0.01 2.75 -4.07
CA GLY A 130 1.33 2.86 -4.66
C GLY A 130 2.35 1.87 -4.12
N ASP A 131 2.44 1.71 -2.79
CA ASP A 131 3.44 0.82 -2.19
C ASP A 131 3.08 -0.66 -2.39
N VAL A 132 1.79 -1.00 -2.36
CA VAL A 132 1.31 -2.34 -2.70
C VAL A 132 1.62 -2.66 -4.17
N ASP A 133 1.30 -1.76 -5.13
CA ASP A 133 1.57 -1.96 -6.56
C ASP A 133 3.06 -2.16 -6.89
N MET A 134 3.97 -1.58 -6.08
CA MET A 134 5.41 -1.81 -6.22
C MET A 134 5.82 -3.23 -5.81
N ILE A 135 5.17 -3.78 -4.80
CA ILE A 135 5.55 -5.07 -4.21
C ILE A 135 4.99 -6.23 -5.02
N ILE A 136 3.74 -6.13 -5.47
CA ILE A 136 3.08 -7.24 -6.19
C ILE A 136 3.82 -7.64 -7.47
N LYS A 137 4.49 -6.71 -8.12
CA LYS A 137 5.24 -6.96 -9.37
C LYS A 137 6.55 -7.70 -9.13
N TRP A 138 7.02 -7.78 -7.89
CA TRP A 138 8.34 -8.33 -7.59
C TRP A 138 8.55 -9.77 -8.03
N PRO A 139 7.63 -10.76 -7.83
CA PRO A 139 7.83 -12.13 -8.28
C PRO A 139 8.01 -12.21 -9.79
N LEU A 140 7.18 -11.48 -10.54
CA LEU A 140 7.18 -11.51 -12.01
C LEU A 140 8.32 -10.70 -12.61
N ALA A 141 8.63 -9.55 -12.04
CA ALA A 141 9.61 -8.63 -12.60
C ALA A 141 11.07 -8.95 -12.18
N VAL A 142 11.24 -9.71 -11.08
CA VAL A 142 12.58 -10.04 -10.57
C VAL A 142 12.84 -11.54 -10.67
N ILE A 143 12.01 -12.40 -10.05
CA ILE A 143 12.31 -13.83 -9.92
C ILE A 143 12.21 -14.55 -11.27
N MET A 144 11.10 -14.38 -11.99
CA MET A 144 10.90 -15.07 -13.27
C MET A 144 11.99 -14.78 -14.30
N PRO A 145 12.41 -13.51 -14.57
CA PRO A 145 13.50 -13.24 -15.49
C PRO A 145 14.82 -13.87 -15.07
N TRP A 146 15.10 -13.96 -13.76
CA TRP A 146 16.28 -14.64 -13.25
C TRP A 146 16.26 -16.14 -13.57
N ILE A 147 15.13 -16.80 -13.33
CA ILE A 147 14.96 -18.23 -13.61
C ILE A 147 15.12 -18.49 -15.12
N TYR A 148 14.47 -17.68 -15.95
CA TYR A 148 14.52 -17.85 -17.40
C TYR A 148 15.91 -17.57 -17.98
N GLY A 149 16.57 -16.51 -17.52
CA GLY A 149 17.93 -16.18 -17.93
C GLY A 149 18.95 -17.25 -17.52
N LEU A 150 18.85 -17.76 -16.30
CA LEU A 150 19.71 -18.84 -15.80
C LEU A 150 19.53 -20.12 -16.60
N LEU A 151 18.27 -20.57 -16.79
CA LEU A 151 17.96 -21.78 -17.55
C LEU A 151 18.31 -21.63 -19.04
N GLY A 152 18.12 -20.45 -19.62
CA GLY A 152 18.54 -20.15 -20.99
C GLY A 152 20.08 -20.25 -21.15
N CYS A 153 20.85 -19.68 -20.24
CA CYS A 153 22.31 -19.82 -20.22
C CYS A 153 22.74 -21.28 -20.03
N LEU A 154 22.08 -22.02 -19.13
CA LEU A 154 22.37 -23.43 -18.92
C LEU A 154 22.09 -24.26 -20.19
N ALA A 155 20.94 -24.04 -20.84
CA ALA A 155 20.62 -24.70 -22.12
C ALA A 155 21.65 -24.40 -23.22
N LEU A 156 22.13 -23.15 -23.28
CA LEU A 156 23.18 -22.74 -24.22
C LEU A 156 24.52 -23.45 -23.91
N LEU A 157 24.89 -23.56 -22.63
CA LEU A 157 26.10 -24.30 -22.22
C LEU A 157 26.01 -25.78 -22.55
N LEU A 158 24.84 -26.42 -22.33
CA LEU A 158 24.62 -27.81 -22.69
C LEU A 158 24.69 -28.03 -24.21
N LEU A 159 24.12 -27.10 -25.01
CA LEU A 159 24.22 -27.14 -26.44
C LEU A 159 25.69 -26.99 -26.89
N ALA A 160 26.44 -26.07 -26.32
CA ALA A 160 27.87 -25.89 -26.62
C ALA A 160 28.68 -27.15 -26.27
N LEU A 161 28.41 -27.76 -25.14
CA LEU A 161 29.07 -29.00 -24.70
C LEU A 161 28.79 -30.18 -25.63
N SER A 162 27.58 -30.25 -26.22
CA SER A 162 27.23 -31.29 -27.21
C SER A 162 27.93 -31.14 -28.56
N ILE A 163 28.41 -29.92 -28.87
CA ILE A 163 29.13 -29.62 -30.11
C ILE A 163 30.64 -29.80 -29.89
N LYS A 164 31.24 -28.96 -29.04
CA LYS A 164 32.68 -29.05 -28.67
C LYS A 164 32.93 -28.33 -27.32
N LEU A 165 33.85 -28.89 -26.54
CA LEU A 165 34.21 -28.33 -25.23
C LEU A 165 34.77 -26.90 -25.29
N GLU A 166 35.46 -26.56 -26.40
CA GLU A 166 36.10 -25.24 -26.58
C GLU A 166 35.05 -24.09 -26.64
N PHE A 167 33.83 -24.33 -27.07
CA PHE A 167 32.76 -23.34 -27.07
C PHE A 167 32.21 -23.06 -25.66
N VAL A 168 32.41 -23.95 -24.72
CA VAL A 168 31.87 -23.81 -23.36
C VAL A 168 32.50 -22.62 -22.64
N PHE A 169 33.82 -22.39 -22.80
CA PHE A 169 34.53 -21.35 -22.07
C PHE A 169 34.05 -19.92 -22.43
N PRO A 170 33.97 -19.47 -23.69
CA PRO A 170 33.46 -18.15 -24.03
C PRO A 170 31.98 -17.96 -23.65
N ILE A 171 31.15 -19.01 -23.73
CA ILE A 171 29.76 -18.95 -23.33
C ILE A 171 29.64 -18.85 -21.81
N LEU A 172 30.46 -19.51 -21.04
CA LEU A 172 30.50 -19.39 -19.57
C LEU A 172 30.89 -17.96 -19.16
N ILE A 173 31.90 -17.38 -19.78
CA ILE A 173 32.28 -15.97 -19.54
C ILE A 173 31.11 -15.05 -19.85
N TYR A 174 30.46 -15.24 -20.98
CA TYR A 174 29.28 -14.46 -21.36
C TYR A 174 28.16 -14.58 -20.32
N ALA A 175 27.81 -15.80 -19.89
CA ALA A 175 26.79 -16.03 -18.90
C ALA A 175 27.10 -15.34 -17.55
N VAL A 176 28.35 -15.44 -17.07
CA VAL A 176 28.81 -14.77 -15.84
C VAL A 176 28.74 -13.24 -15.98
N LEU A 177 29.22 -12.68 -17.08
CA LEU A 177 29.17 -11.23 -17.31
C LEU A 177 27.74 -10.73 -17.41
N GLN A 178 26.85 -11.44 -18.09
CA GLN A 178 25.44 -11.06 -18.25
C GLN A 178 24.65 -11.19 -16.94
N LEU A 179 24.73 -12.33 -16.26
CA LEU A 179 23.92 -12.61 -15.07
C LEU A 179 24.44 -11.88 -13.82
N PHE A 180 25.75 -11.78 -13.63
CA PHE A 180 26.31 -11.21 -12.41
C PHE A 180 26.96 -9.84 -12.63
N GLY A 181 27.76 -9.67 -13.69
CA GLY A 181 28.47 -8.43 -13.96
C GLY A 181 27.53 -7.27 -14.25
N MET A 182 26.56 -7.48 -15.13
CA MET A 182 25.59 -6.44 -15.51
C MET A 182 24.67 -6.06 -14.34
N ILE A 183 24.26 -7.03 -13.52
CA ILE A 183 23.41 -6.77 -12.37
C ILE A 183 24.17 -6.06 -11.26
N TRP A 184 25.41 -6.45 -11.01
CA TRP A 184 26.27 -5.74 -10.05
C TRP A 184 26.44 -4.26 -10.45
N LEU A 185 26.69 -4.00 -11.73
CA LEU A 185 26.83 -2.64 -12.26
C LEU A 185 25.52 -1.84 -12.13
N ALA A 186 24.38 -2.46 -12.49
CA ALA A 186 23.08 -1.84 -12.37
C ALA A 186 22.71 -1.54 -10.91
N ASN A 187 22.99 -2.44 -9.99
CA ASN A 187 22.78 -2.21 -8.55
C ASN A 187 23.58 -1.01 -8.06
N ARG A 188 24.84 -0.89 -8.49
CA ARG A 188 25.71 0.21 -8.06
C ARG A 188 25.27 1.57 -8.62
N LEU A 189 24.79 1.62 -9.86
CA LEU A 189 24.41 2.86 -10.55
C LEU A 189 22.96 3.27 -10.33
N ALA A 190 22.02 2.30 -10.35
CA ALA A 190 20.59 2.59 -10.35
C ALA A 190 19.96 2.66 -8.96
N LEU A 191 20.36 1.80 -8.01
CA LEU A 191 19.70 1.74 -6.68
C LEU A 191 19.66 3.07 -5.92
N PRO A 192 20.76 3.85 -5.83
CA PRO A 192 20.72 5.15 -5.13
C PRO A 192 19.73 6.14 -5.79
N ALA A 193 19.62 6.09 -7.13
CA ALA A 193 18.70 6.95 -7.87
C ALA A 193 17.24 6.50 -7.69
N VAL A 194 16.98 5.19 -7.61
CA VAL A 194 15.65 4.63 -7.31
C VAL A 194 15.16 5.11 -5.93
N TYR A 195 15.99 5.01 -4.89
CA TYR A 195 15.62 5.48 -3.56
C TYR A 195 15.31 6.99 -3.53
N ARG A 196 16.13 7.81 -4.18
CA ARG A 196 15.91 9.26 -4.28
C ARG A 196 14.62 9.58 -5.05
N MET A 197 14.37 8.89 -6.15
CA MET A 197 13.15 9.05 -6.93
C MET A 197 11.88 8.71 -6.13
N GLN A 198 11.91 7.62 -5.36
CA GLN A 198 10.78 7.22 -4.52
C GLN A 198 10.52 8.20 -3.37
N ALA A 199 11.58 8.71 -2.72
CA ALA A 199 11.44 9.75 -1.70
C ALA A 199 10.83 11.03 -2.28
N LEU A 200 11.30 11.46 -3.46
CA LEU A 200 10.77 12.65 -4.15
C LEU A 200 9.31 12.46 -4.58
N ALA A 201 8.93 11.27 -5.07
CA ALA A 201 7.57 10.98 -5.53
C ALA A 201 6.52 11.15 -4.41
N VAL A 202 6.84 10.72 -3.19
CA VAL A 202 5.96 10.91 -2.01
C VAL A 202 5.81 12.38 -1.67
N HIS A 203 6.93 13.10 -1.59
CA HIS A 203 6.93 14.54 -1.30
C HIS A 203 6.14 15.32 -2.35
N ARG A 204 6.37 15.02 -3.62
CA ARG A 204 5.63 15.62 -4.75
C ARG A 204 4.13 15.39 -4.62
N ARG A 205 3.69 14.14 -4.40
CA ARG A 205 2.26 13.81 -4.27
C ARG A 205 1.61 14.57 -3.11
N SER A 206 2.26 14.64 -1.96
CA SER A 206 1.77 15.43 -0.82
C SER A 206 1.59 16.92 -1.18
N ARG A 207 2.57 17.50 -1.88
CA ARG A 207 2.49 18.90 -2.33
C ARG A 207 1.38 19.13 -3.36
N PHE A 208 1.20 18.21 -4.32
CA PHE A 208 0.09 18.28 -5.27
C PHE A 208 -1.27 18.23 -4.57
N MET A 209 -1.46 17.32 -3.62
CA MET A 209 -2.71 17.23 -2.86
C MET A 209 -2.99 18.50 -2.08
N SER A 210 -1.98 19.09 -1.42
CA SER A 210 -2.12 20.36 -0.72
C SER A 210 -2.46 21.51 -1.67
N PHE A 211 -1.83 21.56 -2.85
CA PHE A 211 -2.10 22.57 -3.87
C PHE A 211 -3.55 22.48 -4.35
N PHE A 212 -4.03 21.31 -4.74
CA PHE A 212 -5.40 21.14 -5.21
C PHE A 212 -6.44 21.44 -4.12
N SER A 213 -6.16 21.06 -2.87
CA SER A 213 -7.05 21.40 -1.75
C SER A 213 -7.15 22.91 -1.49
N ALA A 214 -6.10 23.65 -1.81
CA ALA A 214 -6.06 25.11 -1.65
C ALA A 214 -6.33 25.89 -2.96
N LEU A 215 -6.62 25.21 -4.08
CA LEU A 215 -6.67 25.80 -5.40
C LEU A 215 -7.62 27.00 -5.49
N ILE A 216 -8.83 26.88 -4.97
CA ILE A 216 -9.84 27.95 -4.96
C ILE A 216 -9.30 29.18 -4.22
N THR A 217 -8.74 28.98 -3.02
CA THR A 217 -8.17 30.07 -2.22
C THR A 217 -6.98 30.73 -2.91
N LEU A 218 -6.11 29.93 -3.54
CA LEU A 218 -4.95 30.44 -4.29
C LEU A 218 -5.36 31.20 -5.54
N THR A 219 -6.43 30.77 -6.22
CA THR A 219 -6.98 31.46 -7.40
C THR A 219 -7.57 32.81 -7.01
N ILE A 220 -8.39 32.85 -5.95
CA ILE A 220 -8.99 34.10 -5.45
C ILE A 220 -7.92 35.13 -5.03
N ARG A 221 -6.82 34.66 -4.43
CA ARG A 221 -5.70 35.50 -3.98
C ARG A 221 -4.66 35.80 -5.07
N GLY A 222 -4.81 35.28 -6.29
CA GLY A 222 -3.89 35.47 -7.40
C GLY A 222 -2.52 34.82 -7.27
N HIS A 223 -2.32 33.90 -6.29
CA HIS A 223 -1.03 33.29 -6.00
C HIS A 223 -0.84 31.87 -6.58
N TRP A 224 -1.79 31.37 -7.35
CA TRP A 224 -1.76 29.98 -7.84
C TRP A 224 -0.57 29.71 -8.77
N GLN A 225 -0.13 30.70 -9.58
CA GLN A 225 1.01 30.54 -10.49
C GLN A 225 2.31 30.27 -9.73
N HIS A 226 2.61 31.05 -8.70
CA HIS A 226 3.81 30.89 -7.90
C HIS A 226 3.91 29.50 -7.23
N TYR A 227 2.78 28.96 -6.75
CA TYR A 227 2.74 27.60 -6.23
C TYR A 227 2.82 26.55 -7.33
N GLY A 228 2.20 26.80 -8.50
CA GLY A 228 2.31 25.96 -9.69
C GLY A 228 3.76 25.81 -10.17
N ASP A 229 4.51 26.91 -10.23
CA ASP A 229 5.92 26.91 -10.63
C ASP A 229 6.79 26.06 -9.69
N ARG A 230 6.55 26.16 -8.38
CA ARG A 230 7.25 25.31 -7.40
C ARG A 230 6.95 23.82 -7.60
N LEU A 231 5.71 23.46 -7.95
CA LEU A 231 5.35 22.10 -8.30
C LEU A 231 6.01 21.66 -9.60
N GLY A 232 6.06 22.54 -10.60
CA GLY A 232 6.77 22.31 -11.85
C GLY A 232 8.25 21.99 -11.63
N MET A 233 8.93 22.70 -10.74
CA MET A 233 10.33 22.39 -10.37
C MET A 233 10.49 21.00 -9.73
N LEU A 234 9.54 20.55 -8.92
CA LEU A 234 9.57 19.18 -8.35
C LEU A 234 9.33 18.13 -9.43
N ASP A 235 8.46 18.41 -10.37
CA ASP A 235 8.17 17.53 -11.50
C ASP A 235 9.38 17.39 -12.44
N GLU A 236 10.05 18.48 -12.77
CA GLU A 236 11.30 18.46 -13.55
C GLU A 236 12.42 17.70 -12.84
N ARG A 237 12.56 17.82 -11.53
CA ARG A 237 13.52 17.01 -10.75
C ARG A 237 13.20 15.52 -10.82
N GLN A 238 11.92 15.17 -10.74
CA GLN A 238 11.51 13.77 -10.88
C GLN A 238 11.78 13.25 -12.28
N LYS A 239 11.44 14.02 -13.32
CA LYS A 239 11.71 13.71 -14.72
C LYS A 239 13.21 13.49 -14.99
N THR A 240 14.08 14.36 -14.46
CA THR A 240 15.53 14.20 -14.60
C THR A 240 16.05 12.93 -13.96
N LEU A 241 15.54 12.54 -12.77
CA LEU A 241 15.88 11.28 -12.12
C LEU A 241 15.38 10.08 -12.93
N GLN A 242 14.16 10.14 -13.43
CA GLN A 242 13.58 9.09 -14.28
C GLN A 242 14.37 8.92 -15.59
N GLN A 243 14.78 10.01 -16.24
CA GLN A 243 15.61 9.99 -17.41
C GLN A 243 16.99 9.37 -17.12
N ARG A 244 17.60 9.68 -15.96
CA ARG A 244 18.87 9.06 -15.54
C ARG A 244 18.72 7.54 -15.39
N LEU A 245 17.65 7.08 -14.72
CA LEU A 245 17.37 5.66 -14.58
C LEU A 245 17.17 4.98 -15.94
N GLN A 246 16.38 5.61 -16.81
CA GLN A 246 16.16 5.10 -18.17
C GLN A 246 17.46 5.02 -18.98
N ARG A 247 18.36 6.02 -18.85
CA ARG A 247 19.69 5.96 -19.48
C ARG A 247 20.52 4.79 -18.96
N VAL A 248 20.51 4.54 -17.65
CA VAL A 248 21.24 3.37 -17.09
C VAL A 248 20.73 2.06 -17.70
N VAL A 249 19.39 1.89 -17.78
CA VAL A 249 18.79 0.71 -18.41
C VAL A 249 19.14 0.61 -19.89
N SER A 250 19.09 1.72 -20.63
CA SER A 250 19.45 1.74 -22.06
C SER A 250 20.93 1.41 -22.29
N TRP A 251 21.83 1.98 -21.48
CA TRP A 251 23.26 1.62 -21.49
C TRP A 251 23.49 0.15 -21.17
N GLN A 252 22.79 -0.37 -20.17
CA GLN A 252 22.88 -1.79 -19.82
C GLN A 252 22.46 -2.70 -21.00
N LYS A 253 21.36 -2.38 -21.67
CA LYS A 253 20.94 -3.11 -22.87
C LYS A 253 21.98 -3.02 -24.00
N LEU A 254 22.53 -1.83 -24.23
CA LEU A 254 23.58 -1.65 -25.25
C LEU A 254 24.81 -2.50 -24.94
N VAL A 255 25.30 -2.47 -23.72
CA VAL A 255 26.46 -3.28 -23.30
C VAL A 255 26.15 -4.78 -23.38
N SER A 256 24.92 -5.19 -23.03
CA SER A 256 24.47 -6.58 -23.21
C SER A 256 24.53 -7.02 -24.68
N HIS A 257 24.11 -6.18 -25.62
CA HIS A 257 24.23 -6.47 -27.04
C HIS A 257 25.69 -6.53 -27.52
N ILE A 258 26.54 -5.64 -27.00
CA ILE A 258 27.99 -5.67 -27.32
C ILE A 258 28.60 -7.01 -26.86
N PHE A 259 28.29 -7.48 -25.65
CA PHE A 259 28.77 -8.78 -25.18
C PHE A 259 28.22 -9.94 -26.03
N THR A 260 27.00 -9.85 -26.50
CA THR A 260 26.41 -10.86 -27.41
C THR A 260 27.16 -10.89 -28.76
N ILE A 261 27.42 -9.72 -29.33
CA ILE A 261 28.20 -9.61 -30.60
C ILE A 261 29.63 -10.12 -30.38
N ALA A 262 30.28 -9.76 -29.28
CA ALA A 262 31.62 -10.22 -28.95
C ALA A 262 31.68 -11.75 -28.78
N LEU A 263 30.64 -12.37 -28.16
CA LEU A 263 30.53 -13.82 -28.08
C LEU A 263 30.41 -14.45 -29.45
N ILE A 264 29.49 -13.95 -30.32
CA ILE A 264 29.32 -14.45 -31.66
C ILE A 264 30.63 -14.36 -32.46
N PHE A 265 31.33 -13.23 -32.36
CA PHE A 265 32.64 -13.05 -32.99
C PHE A 265 33.68 -14.04 -32.45
N ALA A 266 33.73 -14.28 -31.13
CA ALA A 266 34.64 -15.26 -30.54
C ALA A 266 34.35 -16.69 -31.01
N LEU A 267 33.07 -17.07 -31.14
CA LEU A 267 32.67 -18.38 -31.67
C LEU A 267 33.10 -18.54 -33.13
N LEU A 268 32.94 -17.49 -33.96
CA LEU A 268 33.37 -17.50 -35.35
C LEU A 268 34.91 -17.60 -35.47
N MET A 269 35.67 -16.85 -34.65
CA MET A 269 37.13 -16.90 -34.64
C MET A 269 37.67 -18.29 -34.26
N LEU A 270 37.04 -18.94 -33.27
CA LEU A 270 37.36 -20.33 -32.93
C LEU A 270 37.16 -21.27 -34.10
N CYS A 271 36.11 -21.10 -34.89
CA CYS A 271 35.89 -21.92 -36.12
C CYS A 271 36.94 -21.65 -37.20
N VAL A 272 37.33 -20.39 -37.43
CA VAL A 272 38.36 -20.03 -38.38
C VAL A 272 39.73 -20.65 -38.01
N SER A 273 40.11 -20.60 -36.71
CA SER A 273 41.34 -21.18 -36.24
C SER A 273 41.44 -22.69 -36.44
N TRP A 274 40.36 -23.41 -36.49
CA TRP A 274 40.36 -24.84 -36.79
C TRP A 274 40.58 -25.12 -38.27
N THR A 275 40.00 -24.33 -39.16
CA THR A 275 40.23 -24.47 -40.62
C THR A 275 41.67 -24.21 -40.97
N GLU A 276 42.37 -23.28 -40.31
CA GLU A 276 43.78 -23.00 -40.51
C GLU A 276 44.71 -24.11 -39.98
N GLN A 277 44.28 -24.86 -38.96
CA GLN A 277 45.04 -25.99 -38.39
C GLN A 277 44.89 -27.30 -39.23
N GLY A 278 44.29 -27.24 -40.40
CA GLY A 278 44.12 -28.38 -41.32
C GLY A 278 43.11 -29.41 -40.81
N ALA A 279 42.34 -29.08 -39.77
CA ALA A 279 41.14 -29.82 -39.45
C ALA A 279 40.17 -29.59 -40.63
N THR A 280 40.13 -30.52 -41.57
CA THR A 280 39.02 -30.56 -42.53
C THR A 280 37.73 -30.49 -41.72
N LEU A 281 36.90 -29.53 -42.04
CA LEU A 281 35.49 -29.51 -41.54
C LEU A 281 34.87 -30.80 -42.05
N ASP A 282 35.20 -31.90 -41.40
CA ASP A 282 34.96 -33.24 -41.93
C ASP A 282 33.53 -33.67 -41.64
N THR A 283 32.67 -32.71 -41.50
CA THR A 283 31.27 -33.03 -41.45
C THR A 283 30.43 -31.77 -41.68
N GLU A 284 29.60 -31.83 -42.68
CA GLU A 284 28.44 -30.97 -42.93
C GLU A 284 27.62 -30.63 -41.68
N ILE A 285 27.73 -31.42 -40.64
CA ILE A 285 27.05 -31.32 -39.37
C ILE A 285 27.61 -30.17 -38.52
N ASP A 286 28.92 -29.91 -38.54
CA ASP A 286 29.56 -28.91 -37.68
C ASP A 286 29.19 -27.48 -38.08
N GLY A 287 29.08 -27.16 -39.35
CA GLY A 287 28.67 -25.83 -39.81
C GLY A 287 27.21 -25.49 -39.49
N ALA A 288 26.31 -26.47 -39.61
CA ALA A 288 24.90 -26.30 -39.30
C ALA A 288 24.68 -26.11 -37.79
N TRP A 289 25.42 -26.84 -36.94
CA TRP A 289 25.36 -26.69 -35.49
C TRP A 289 25.92 -25.38 -35.01
N LEU A 290 26.93 -24.81 -35.67
CA LEU A 290 27.45 -23.47 -35.37
C LEU A 290 26.38 -22.41 -35.60
N VAL A 291 25.66 -22.44 -36.71
CA VAL A 291 24.55 -21.51 -36.96
C VAL A 291 23.44 -21.68 -35.93
N ALA A 292 23.14 -22.91 -35.54
CA ALA A 292 22.20 -23.19 -34.45
C ALA A 292 22.63 -22.55 -33.15
N LEU A 293 23.93 -22.67 -32.79
CA LEU A 293 24.48 -22.09 -31.59
C LEU A 293 24.42 -20.54 -31.59
N ILE A 294 24.78 -19.91 -32.71
CA ILE A 294 24.72 -18.46 -32.88
C ILE A 294 23.29 -17.95 -32.73
N LEU A 295 22.31 -18.60 -33.36
CA LEU A 295 20.90 -18.20 -33.20
C LEU A 295 20.33 -18.51 -31.84
N ALA A 296 20.79 -19.57 -31.16
CA ALA A 296 20.45 -19.84 -29.77
C ALA A 296 21.01 -18.76 -28.82
N VAL A 297 22.22 -18.23 -29.08
CA VAL A 297 22.78 -17.08 -28.32
C VAL A 297 21.87 -15.86 -28.43
N LEU A 298 21.36 -15.56 -29.62
CA LEU A 298 20.39 -14.45 -29.79
C LEU A 298 19.09 -14.70 -29.03
N GLY A 299 18.62 -15.95 -29.01
CA GLY A 299 17.43 -16.35 -28.24
C GLY A 299 17.63 -16.17 -26.74
N VAL A 300 18.80 -16.57 -26.21
CA VAL A 300 19.12 -16.40 -24.78
C VAL A 300 19.30 -14.92 -24.41
N ASN A 301 19.86 -14.10 -25.31
CA ASN A 301 19.95 -12.66 -25.10
C ASN A 301 18.57 -12.01 -24.91
N GLU A 302 17.52 -12.46 -25.65
CA GLU A 302 16.15 -12.01 -25.47
C GLU A 302 15.62 -12.33 -24.05
N LEU A 303 15.98 -13.48 -23.48
CA LEU A 303 15.60 -13.87 -22.11
C LEU A 303 16.32 -13.09 -21.03
N ILE A 304 17.53 -12.62 -21.29
CA ILE A 304 18.35 -11.87 -20.32
C ILE A 304 17.94 -10.39 -20.25
N GLN A 305 17.48 -9.80 -21.35
CA GLN A 305 17.16 -8.37 -21.40
C GLN A 305 16.21 -7.86 -20.30
N PRO A 306 15.16 -8.60 -19.87
CA PRO A 306 14.30 -8.17 -18.77
C PRO A 306 15.03 -7.99 -17.44
N LEU A 307 16.19 -8.64 -17.21
CA LEU A 307 17.00 -8.48 -16.00
C LEU A 307 17.48 -7.03 -15.79
N ALA A 308 17.60 -6.25 -16.84
CA ALA A 308 17.92 -4.82 -16.74
C ALA A 308 16.88 -4.06 -15.92
N ASN A 309 15.59 -4.39 -16.09
CA ASN A 309 14.49 -3.79 -15.34
C ASN A 309 14.27 -4.44 -13.97
N ALA A 310 14.73 -5.68 -13.78
CA ALA A 310 14.58 -6.41 -12.52
C ALA A 310 15.25 -5.67 -11.35
N VAL A 311 16.41 -5.05 -11.58
CA VAL A 311 17.13 -4.25 -10.56
C VAL A 311 16.30 -3.04 -10.10
N LEU A 312 15.63 -2.35 -11.03
CA LEU A 312 14.76 -1.22 -10.70
C LEU A 312 13.55 -1.70 -9.89
N SER A 313 12.92 -2.78 -10.32
CA SER A 313 11.77 -3.38 -9.64
C SER A 313 12.14 -3.88 -8.24
N GLN A 314 13.32 -4.48 -8.07
CA GLN A 314 13.86 -4.89 -6.77
C GLN A 314 14.00 -3.70 -5.81
N GLY A 315 14.61 -2.60 -6.27
CA GLY A 315 14.77 -1.39 -5.46
C GLY A 315 13.42 -0.76 -5.05
N GLN A 316 12.47 -0.68 -5.98
CA GLN A 316 11.13 -0.17 -5.71
C GLN A 316 10.38 -1.04 -4.69
N SER A 317 10.42 -2.36 -4.86
CA SER A 317 9.76 -3.32 -3.97
C SER A 317 10.36 -3.31 -2.56
N GLN A 318 11.68 -3.12 -2.42
CA GLN A 318 12.33 -2.95 -1.12
C GLN A 318 11.83 -1.71 -0.38
N VAL A 319 11.66 -0.58 -1.09
CA VAL A 319 11.10 0.64 -0.49
C VAL A 319 9.66 0.43 -0.05
N GLY A 320 8.81 -0.14 -0.92
CA GLY A 320 7.43 -0.45 -0.60
C GLY A 320 7.31 -1.36 0.62
N LEU A 321 8.09 -2.45 0.64
CA LEU A 321 8.10 -3.41 1.75
C LEU A 321 8.51 -2.77 3.10
N ARG A 322 9.55 -1.93 3.10
CA ARG A 322 9.96 -1.20 4.31
C ARG A 322 8.86 -0.29 4.83
N ARG A 323 8.16 0.44 3.93
CA ARG A 323 7.06 1.34 4.30
C ARG A 323 5.85 0.60 4.84
N LEU A 324 5.48 -0.52 4.22
CA LEU A 324 4.37 -1.35 4.73
C LEU A 324 4.71 -1.95 6.10
N ASN A 325 5.95 -2.42 6.31
CA ASN A 325 6.38 -2.96 7.60
C ASN A 325 6.40 -1.90 8.72
N GLN A 326 6.55 -0.62 8.40
CA GLN A 326 6.40 0.45 9.39
C GLN A 326 4.97 0.53 9.97
N LEU A 327 3.94 0.15 9.19
CA LEU A 327 2.57 0.04 9.70
C LEU A 327 2.44 -1.05 10.76
N ALA A 328 3.04 -2.21 10.50
CA ALA A 328 3.00 -3.33 11.45
C ALA A 328 3.71 -3.01 12.77
N VAL A 329 4.82 -2.27 12.73
CA VAL A 329 5.54 -1.82 13.94
C VAL A 329 4.66 -0.85 14.74
N SER A 330 3.99 0.09 14.08
CA SER A 330 3.08 1.03 14.75
C SER A 330 1.88 0.34 15.40
N ALA A 331 1.36 -0.72 14.77
CA ALA A 331 0.26 -1.51 15.31
C ALA A 331 0.65 -2.36 16.54
N ALA A 332 1.93 -2.73 16.65
CA ALA A 332 2.43 -3.58 17.74
C ALA A 332 2.84 -2.80 19.00
N SER A 333 3.02 -1.50 18.90
CA SER A 333 3.65 -0.70 19.97
C SER A 333 2.83 -0.61 21.26
N GLU A 334 1.54 -0.89 21.25
CA GLU A 334 0.65 -0.48 22.34
C GLU A 334 -0.48 -1.45 22.69
N THR A 335 -0.33 -2.74 22.52
CA THR A 335 -1.18 -3.69 23.25
C THR A 335 -0.76 -3.63 24.73
N GLY A 336 -1.19 -2.56 25.40
CA GLY A 336 -1.14 -2.49 26.86
C GLY A 336 -1.88 -3.68 27.44
N ASP A 337 -1.40 -4.20 28.57
CA ASP A 337 -2.06 -5.27 29.29
C ASP A 337 -3.55 -4.94 29.44
N ASN A 338 -4.39 -5.90 29.10
CA ASN A 338 -5.84 -5.79 29.13
C ASN A 338 -6.31 -5.72 30.59
N ILE A 339 -5.99 -4.61 31.27
CA ILE A 339 -6.39 -4.37 32.67
C ILE A 339 -7.92 -4.33 32.69
N PRO A 340 -8.59 -5.12 33.53
CA PRO A 340 -10.03 -5.03 33.67
C PRO A 340 -10.40 -3.63 34.13
N VAL A 341 -11.03 -2.84 33.25
CA VAL A 341 -11.61 -1.55 33.61
C VAL A 341 -13.00 -1.84 34.16
N PRO A 342 -13.23 -1.71 35.46
CA PRO A 342 -14.56 -1.85 36.07
C PRO A 342 -15.51 -0.78 35.56
N SER A 343 -16.81 -0.93 35.79
CA SER A 343 -17.77 0.14 35.50
C SER A 343 -17.31 1.40 36.22
N VAL A 344 -17.11 2.48 35.48
CA VAL A 344 -16.51 3.70 36.05
C VAL A 344 -17.51 4.45 36.88
N GLU A 345 -17.21 4.61 38.18
CA GLU A 345 -17.98 5.40 39.13
C GLU A 345 -17.25 6.67 39.55
N ALA A 346 -15.93 6.66 39.51
CA ALA A 346 -15.10 7.80 39.81
C ALA A 346 -13.90 7.90 38.85
N ILE A 347 -13.59 9.12 38.44
CA ILE A 347 -12.41 9.47 37.65
C ILE A 347 -11.62 10.50 38.41
N GLU A 348 -10.33 10.25 38.61
CA GLU A 348 -9.40 11.21 39.20
C GLU A 348 -8.24 11.43 38.22
N LEU A 349 -7.96 12.68 37.93
CA LEU A 349 -6.87 13.12 37.05
C LEU A 349 -5.85 13.87 37.91
N SER A 350 -4.60 13.50 37.84
CA SER A 350 -3.49 14.20 38.53
C SER A 350 -2.52 14.73 37.48
N LYS A 351 -2.41 16.07 37.42
CA LYS A 351 -1.52 16.78 36.48
C LYS A 351 -1.68 16.31 35.02
N PHE A 352 -2.91 16.00 34.64
CA PHE A 352 -3.24 15.45 33.30
C PHE A 352 -3.08 16.51 32.21
N VAL A 353 -2.38 16.17 31.15
CA VAL A 353 -2.22 17.01 29.96
C VAL A 353 -2.16 16.13 28.70
N GLY A 354 -3.13 16.30 27.81
CA GLY A 354 -3.13 15.65 26.49
C GLY A 354 -2.30 16.44 25.47
N PHE A 355 -1.73 15.78 24.48
CA PHE A 355 -0.92 16.44 23.45
C PHE A 355 -0.94 15.71 22.12
N TYR A 356 -0.82 16.46 21.02
CA TYR A 356 -0.58 15.91 19.66
C TYR A 356 0.91 15.71 19.39
N ASP A 357 1.74 16.64 19.87
CA ASP A 357 3.18 16.61 19.72
C ASP A 357 3.82 16.66 21.12
N PRO A 358 4.76 15.76 21.44
CA PRO A 358 5.50 15.77 22.71
C PRO A 358 6.14 17.11 23.07
N HIS A 359 6.52 17.91 22.07
CA HIS A 359 7.11 19.25 22.26
C HIS A 359 6.08 20.32 22.68
N SER A 360 4.79 20.09 22.44
CA SER A 360 3.72 21.04 22.81
C SER A 360 3.30 20.97 24.27
N VAL A 361 3.67 19.93 25.00
CA VAL A 361 3.24 19.64 26.39
C VAL A 361 3.53 20.76 27.38
N LEU A 362 4.64 21.48 27.19
CA LEU A 362 5.07 22.55 28.11
C LEU A 362 4.14 23.79 28.09
N ARG A 363 3.31 23.92 27.05
CA ARG A 363 2.43 25.08 26.83
C ARG A 363 0.97 24.81 27.19
N LEU A 364 0.64 23.59 27.58
CA LEU A 364 -0.74 23.17 27.86
C LEU A 364 -0.98 23.13 29.38
N PRO A 365 -2.18 23.51 29.86
CA PRO A 365 -2.51 23.48 31.28
C PRO A 365 -2.54 22.04 31.81
N LYS A 366 -1.97 21.85 32.99
CA LYS A 366 -2.01 20.59 33.72
C LYS A 366 -3.28 20.57 34.59
N VAL A 367 -4.16 19.64 34.28
CA VAL A 367 -5.46 19.52 34.97
C VAL A 367 -5.38 18.50 36.11
N THR A 368 -5.82 18.90 37.29
CA THR A 368 -6.09 18.01 38.42
C THR A 368 -7.58 18.10 38.73
N LEU A 369 -8.29 16.98 38.63
CA LEU A 369 -9.74 16.93 38.68
C LEU A 369 -10.19 15.60 39.26
N GLN A 370 -11.22 15.66 40.15
CA GLN A 370 -11.97 14.48 40.58
C GLN A 370 -13.43 14.62 40.12
N MET A 371 -13.99 13.56 39.61
CA MET A 371 -15.36 13.49 39.12
C MET A 371 -16.00 12.15 39.50
N GLN A 372 -17.23 12.17 39.96
CA GLN A 372 -18.02 11.00 40.40
C GLN A 372 -19.24 10.81 39.52
N SER A 373 -19.79 9.62 39.57
CA SER A 373 -21.06 9.28 38.87
C SER A 373 -22.17 10.29 39.29
N GLY A 374 -22.96 10.73 38.32
CA GLY A 374 -23.97 11.77 38.47
C GLY A 374 -23.49 13.19 38.21
N GLN A 375 -22.17 13.42 38.15
CA GLN A 375 -21.62 14.76 37.96
C GLN A 375 -21.51 15.17 36.49
N ARG A 376 -21.61 16.47 36.27
CA ARG A 376 -21.43 17.12 34.94
C ARG A 376 -20.30 18.13 35.04
N LEU A 377 -19.46 18.15 34.02
CA LEU A 377 -18.32 19.07 33.95
C LEU A 377 -18.40 19.87 32.64
N ARG A 378 -18.44 21.20 32.77
CA ARG A 378 -18.24 22.13 31.66
C ARG A 378 -16.82 22.62 31.65
N LEU A 379 -16.10 22.42 30.54
CA LEU A 379 -14.78 23.00 30.32
C LEU A 379 -14.94 24.34 29.58
N THR A 380 -14.32 25.37 30.15
CA THR A 380 -14.26 26.74 29.62
C THR A 380 -12.82 27.15 29.38
N GLY A 381 -12.58 28.24 28.67
CA GLY A 381 -11.25 28.78 28.38
C GLY A 381 -11.17 29.40 27.01
N SER A 382 -10.09 30.12 26.72
CA SER A 382 -9.85 30.80 25.46
C SER A 382 -9.74 29.82 24.27
N SER A 383 -9.94 30.31 23.04
CA SER A 383 -9.67 29.50 21.84
C SER A 383 -8.18 29.15 21.80
N GLY A 384 -7.87 27.87 21.55
CA GLY A 384 -6.49 27.38 21.58
C GLY A 384 -5.97 26.94 22.95
N ALA A 385 -6.72 27.06 24.06
CA ALA A 385 -6.33 26.61 25.40
C ALA A 385 -6.18 25.09 25.55
N GLY A 386 -6.43 24.29 24.51
CA GLY A 386 -6.26 22.84 24.52
C GLY A 386 -7.49 22.06 24.97
N LYS A 387 -8.69 22.65 25.00
CA LYS A 387 -9.95 21.99 25.42
C LYS A 387 -10.23 20.70 24.64
N SER A 388 -10.25 20.76 23.31
CA SER A 388 -10.47 19.59 22.44
C SER A 388 -9.35 18.56 22.57
N THR A 389 -8.10 19.00 22.79
CA THR A 389 -6.96 18.12 23.04
C THR A 389 -7.13 17.37 24.36
N PHE A 390 -7.59 18.06 25.41
CA PHE A 390 -7.90 17.46 26.70
C PHE A 390 -9.00 16.40 26.54
N LEU A 391 -10.12 16.72 25.86
CA LEU A 391 -11.23 15.78 25.64
C LEU A 391 -10.79 14.55 24.85
N ALA A 392 -10.03 14.73 23.78
CA ALA A 392 -9.52 13.64 22.95
C ALA A 392 -8.53 12.73 23.71
N ALA A 393 -7.69 13.32 24.56
CA ALA A 393 -6.79 12.55 25.42
C ALA A 393 -7.55 11.78 26.51
N LEU A 394 -8.57 12.39 27.11
CA LEU A 394 -9.43 11.73 28.07
C LEU A 394 -10.25 10.60 27.43
N ALA A 395 -10.67 10.76 26.17
CA ALA A 395 -11.31 9.70 25.40
C ALA A 395 -10.34 8.54 25.05
N GLY A 396 -9.04 8.70 25.28
CA GLY A 396 -8.01 7.73 24.94
C GLY A 396 -7.55 7.77 23.48
N ASP A 397 -7.89 8.84 22.75
CA ASP A 397 -7.52 9.03 21.35
C ASP A 397 -6.13 9.67 21.19
N LEU A 398 -5.67 10.41 22.19
CA LEU A 398 -4.38 11.07 22.19
C LEU A 398 -3.52 10.63 23.37
N PRO A 399 -2.19 10.69 23.23
CA PRO A 399 -1.28 10.48 24.33
C PRO A 399 -1.42 11.63 25.36
N TYR A 400 -1.13 11.31 26.62
CA TYR A 400 -1.16 12.26 27.70
C TYR A 400 0.03 12.07 28.65
N ARG A 401 0.25 13.06 29.54
CA ARG A 401 1.11 12.98 30.71
C ARG A 401 0.28 13.23 31.96
N GLY A 402 0.75 12.72 33.08
CA GLY A 402 0.02 12.73 34.35
C GLY A 402 -0.51 11.36 34.72
N GLU A 403 -1.25 11.26 35.79
CA GLU A 403 -1.82 10.01 36.28
C GLU A 403 -3.34 10.05 36.18
N VAL A 404 -3.93 8.90 35.88
CA VAL A 404 -5.38 8.72 35.79
C VAL A 404 -5.78 7.55 36.68
N PHE A 405 -6.70 7.81 37.59
CA PHE A 405 -7.26 6.78 38.44
C PHE A 405 -8.73 6.57 38.10
N LEU A 406 -9.12 5.33 37.87
CA LEU A 406 -10.51 4.91 37.72
C LEU A 406 -10.89 4.07 38.93
N ASN A 407 -11.88 4.53 39.69
CA ASN A 407 -12.28 3.91 40.97
C ASN A 407 -11.08 3.66 41.91
N GLY A 408 -10.12 4.57 41.96
CA GLY A 408 -8.90 4.46 42.77
C GLY A 408 -7.76 3.64 42.20
N HIS A 409 -7.95 2.99 41.03
CA HIS A 409 -6.90 2.22 40.33
C HIS A 409 -6.21 3.06 39.25
N ASN A 410 -4.90 3.11 39.29
CA ASN A 410 -4.12 3.79 38.23
C ASN A 410 -4.23 3.04 36.93
N VAL A 411 -4.63 3.72 35.85
CA VAL A 411 -4.86 3.14 34.52
C VAL A 411 -4.26 3.99 33.41
N CYS A 412 -3.89 3.33 32.32
CA CYS A 412 -3.55 4.03 31.09
C CYS A 412 -4.80 4.09 30.20
N LEU A 413 -5.19 5.29 29.75
CA LEU A 413 -6.37 5.48 28.89
C LEU A 413 -6.08 5.27 27.41
N THR A 414 -4.84 5.59 26.98
CA THR A 414 -4.48 5.62 25.57
C THR A 414 -4.65 4.25 24.93
N ASP A 415 -5.42 4.20 23.85
CA ASP A 415 -5.65 3.01 23.03
C ASP A 415 -6.19 1.76 23.74
N GLN A 416 -6.90 1.96 24.88
CA GLN A 416 -7.55 0.90 25.64
C GLN A 416 -8.97 0.61 25.10
N PRO A 417 -9.24 -0.54 24.47
CA PRO A 417 -10.57 -0.86 23.91
C PRO A 417 -11.67 -0.88 24.98
N LYS A 418 -11.37 -1.37 26.19
CA LYS A 418 -12.31 -1.42 27.31
C LYS A 418 -12.67 -0.03 27.84
N TRP A 419 -11.70 0.89 27.88
CA TRP A 419 -11.97 2.28 28.19
C TRP A 419 -12.87 2.93 27.13
N ARG A 420 -12.52 2.77 25.85
CA ARG A 420 -13.31 3.31 24.74
C ARG A 420 -14.74 2.77 24.70
N SER A 421 -14.98 1.52 25.13
CA SER A 421 -16.34 0.97 25.20
C SER A 421 -17.23 1.69 26.22
N GLN A 422 -16.64 2.33 27.24
CA GLN A 422 -17.36 3.07 28.27
C GLN A 422 -17.60 4.54 27.91
N ILE A 423 -17.11 5.02 26.76
CA ILE A 423 -17.20 6.41 26.35
C ILE A 423 -18.01 6.58 25.08
N ALA A 424 -18.91 7.55 25.08
CA ALA A 424 -19.47 8.14 23.87
C ALA A 424 -18.80 9.49 23.62
N TYR A 425 -17.98 9.61 22.59
CA TYR A 425 -17.25 10.83 22.27
C TYR A 425 -17.81 11.50 21.01
N LEU A 426 -18.27 12.74 21.15
CA LEU A 426 -18.65 13.62 20.06
C LEU A 426 -17.51 14.60 19.82
N SER A 427 -16.79 14.43 18.71
CA SER A 427 -15.72 15.35 18.31
C SER A 427 -16.28 16.65 17.70
N GLN A 428 -15.46 17.69 17.61
CA GLN A 428 -15.84 18.97 17.01
C GLN A 428 -16.29 18.83 15.56
N GLN A 429 -15.66 17.96 14.77
CA GLN A 429 -16.04 17.72 13.38
C GLN A 429 -17.19 16.70 13.28
N SER A 430 -18.28 17.09 12.60
CA SER A 430 -19.39 16.21 12.30
C SER A 430 -19.10 15.37 11.05
N VAL A 431 -18.87 14.06 11.22
CA VAL A 431 -18.57 13.13 10.13
C VAL A 431 -19.83 12.33 9.76
N ILE A 432 -20.29 12.50 8.52
CA ILE A 432 -21.37 11.73 7.92
C ILE A 432 -20.81 10.79 6.87
N PHE A 433 -21.07 9.50 7.04
CA PHE A 433 -20.61 8.48 6.11
C PHE A 433 -21.53 8.38 4.89
N GLN A 434 -21.01 8.03 3.74
CA GLN A 434 -21.76 7.77 2.50
C GLN A 434 -22.53 6.44 2.64
N GLN A 435 -23.55 6.46 3.48
CA GLN A 435 -24.41 5.33 3.80
C GLN A 435 -25.83 5.85 4.06
N SER A 436 -26.80 4.92 4.23
CA SER A 436 -28.15 5.31 4.60
C SER A 436 -28.20 6.00 5.96
N LEU A 437 -29.26 6.78 6.21
CA LEU A 437 -29.50 7.43 7.50
C LEU A 437 -29.50 6.39 8.64
N GLY A 438 -30.22 5.28 8.46
CA GLY A 438 -30.27 4.21 9.46
C GLY A 438 -28.90 3.56 9.70
N ALA A 439 -28.10 3.32 8.65
CA ALA A 439 -26.74 2.78 8.78
C ALA A 439 -25.81 3.78 9.51
N ASN A 440 -25.95 5.07 9.23
CA ASN A 440 -25.23 6.11 9.93
C ASN A 440 -25.55 6.14 11.45
N LEU A 441 -26.81 5.97 11.82
CA LEU A 441 -27.25 5.92 13.23
C LEU A 441 -26.76 4.65 13.93
N ARG A 442 -26.83 3.50 13.26
CA ARG A 442 -26.39 2.20 13.80
C ARG A 442 -24.88 2.12 14.05
N LEU A 443 -24.09 3.09 13.59
CA LEU A 443 -22.70 3.22 14.06
C LEU A 443 -22.61 3.44 15.58
N GLY A 444 -23.62 4.04 16.19
CA GLY A 444 -23.71 4.16 17.66
C GLY A 444 -24.07 2.83 18.32
N ASN A 445 -25.08 2.15 17.82
CA ASN A 445 -25.51 0.84 18.27
C ASN A 445 -25.97 -0.03 17.08
N PRO A 446 -25.18 -1.03 16.67
CA PRO A 446 -25.51 -1.90 15.53
C PRO A 446 -26.82 -2.69 15.69
N GLN A 447 -27.26 -2.93 16.93
CA GLN A 447 -28.45 -3.70 17.24
C GLN A 447 -29.71 -2.82 17.44
N ALA A 448 -29.60 -1.50 17.26
CA ALA A 448 -30.71 -0.59 17.45
C ALA A 448 -31.84 -0.87 16.42
N SER A 449 -33.07 -1.04 16.92
CA SER A 449 -34.27 -1.18 16.10
C SER A 449 -34.61 0.14 15.41
N ASP A 450 -35.38 0.08 14.31
CA ASP A 450 -35.86 1.28 13.63
C ASP A 450 -36.69 2.19 14.55
N ALA A 451 -37.45 1.60 15.47
CA ALA A 451 -38.21 2.34 16.49
C ALA A 451 -37.27 3.16 17.41
N GLN A 452 -36.19 2.56 17.91
CA GLN A 452 -35.21 3.26 18.73
C GLN A 452 -34.47 4.38 17.94
N LEU A 453 -34.19 4.13 16.66
CA LEU A 453 -33.60 5.16 15.80
C LEU A 453 -34.52 6.36 15.65
N MET A 454 -35.81 6.10 15.40
CA MET A 454 -36.82 7.16 15.25
C MET A 454 -37.09 7.88 16.58
N GLU A 455 -37.05 7.20 17.71
CA GLU A 455 -37.15 7.80 19.04
C GLU A 455 -36.03 8.83 19.29
N VAL A 456 -34.81 8.45 19.06
CA VAL A 456 -33.65 9.36 19.23
C VAL A 456 -33.73 10.54 18.25
N LEU A 457 -34.15 10.29 16.99
CA LEU A 457 -34.35 11.37 16.02
C LEU A 457 -35.48 12.32 16.49
N ASN A 458 -36.55 11.80 17.10
CA ASN A 458 -37.63 12.62 17.66
C ASN A 458 -37.14 13.51 18.81
N LEU A 459 -36.39 12.94 19.77
CA LEU A 459 -35.80 13.69 20.89
C LEU A 459 -34.89 14.85 20.42
N LEU A 460 -34.17 14.65 19.33
CA LEU A 460 -33.29 15.67 18.75
C LEU A 460 -33.99 16.56 17.70
N GLY A 461 -35.30 16.44 17.50
CA GLY A 461 -36.07 17.24 16.53
C GLY A 461 -35.69 16.99 15.08
N LEU A 462 -35.34 15.75 14.76
CA LEU A 462 -35.01 15.31 13.39
C LEU A 462 -36.05 14.32 12.82
N LYS A 463 -37.12 13.96 13.56
CA LYS A 463 -38.08 12.97 13.13
C LYS A 463 -38.82 13.38 11.85
N GLU A 464 -39.40 14.59 11.83
CA GLU A 464 -40.14 15.11 10.67
C GLU A 464 -39.24 15.20 9.43
N TRP A 465 -37.99 15.63 9.63
CA TRP A 465 -36.98 15.65 8.55
C TRP A 465 -36.71 14.24 8.02
N ALA A 466 -36.55 13.24 8.91
CA ALA A 466 -36.24 11.86 8.53
C ALA A 466 -37.44 11.22 7.79
N GLU A 467 -38.69 11.50 8.23
CA GLU A 467 -39.91 11.02 7.59
C GLU A 467 -40.16 11.68 6.22
N ALA A 468 -39.74 12.93 6.05
CA ALA A 468 -39.82 13.66 4.78
C ALA A 468 -38.76 13.22 3.74
N LEU A 469 -37.81 12.35 4.12
CA LEU A 469 -36.82 11.81 3.18
C LEU A 469 -37.45 10.76 2.25
N PRO A 470 -37.03 10.68 0.96
CA PRO A 470 -37.65 9.81 -0.05
C PRO A 470 -37.78 8.34 0.38
N ASN A 471 -36.76 7.83 1.11
CA ASN A 471 -36.70 6.45 1.60
C ASN A 471 -36.59 6.37 3.13
N GLY A 472 -36.98 7.42 3.88
CA GLY A 472 -36.85 7.48 5.33
C GLY A 472 -35.45 7.11 5.82
N LEU A 473 -35.35 6.14 6.73
CA LEU A 473 -34.06 5.62 7.25
C LEU A 473 -33.16 4.98 6.18
N GLY A 474 -33.71 4.58 5.02
CA GLY A 474 -32.98 4.03 3.88
C GLY A 474 -32.33 5.08 2.99
N THR A 475 -32.61 6.37 3.17
CA THR A 475 -32.07 7.44 2.32
C THR A 475 -30.56 7.56 2.46
N LEU A 476 -29.82 7.54 1.33
CA LEU A 476 -28.37 7.74 1.29
C LEU A 476 -28.02 9.19 1.62
N LEU A 477 -27.01 9.37 2.49
CA LEU A 477 -26.46 10.64 2.92
C LEU A 477 -25.01 10.80 2.45
N GLY A 478 -24.51 12.04 2.45
CA GLY A 478 -23.12 12.37 2.09
C GLY A 478 -22.93 12.77 0.63
N ALA A 479 -21.69 12.88 0.17
CA ALA A 479 -21.31 13.51 -1.11
C ALA A 479 -21.94 12.91 -2.37
N GLN A 480 -22.45 11.69 -2.32
CA GLN A 480 -23.18 11.03 -3.41
C GLN A 480 -24.66 10.83 -3.11
N GLY A 481 -25.14 11.33 -1.97
CA GLY A 481 -26.52 11.26 -1.53
C GLY A 481 -27.07 12.65 -1.27
N ARG A 482 -28.07 12.72 -0.37
CA ARG A 482 -28.66 14.00 0.01
C ARG A 482 -27.73 14.78 0.92
N ASP A 483 -27.51 16.04 0.56
CA ASP A 483 -26.81 16.99 1.43
C ASP A 483 -27.65 17.31 2.67
N ILE A 484 -26.97 17.46 3.79
CA ILE A 484 -27.58 17.80 5.08
C ILE A 484 -26.96 19.08 5.64
N SER A 485 -27.77 19.88 6.33
CA SER A 485 -27.27 21.11 6.98
C SER A 485 -26.27 20.78 8.11
N GLY A 486 -25.38 21.74 8.43
CA GLY A 486 -24.42 21.57 9.53
C GLY A 486 -25.10 21.22 10.87
N GLY A 487 -26.23 21.88 11.19
CA GLY A 487 -27.01 21.59 12.38
C GLY A 487 -27.67 20.20 12.38
N GLN A 488 -28.13 19.71 11.22
CA GLN A 488 -28.63 18.33 11.07
C GLN A 488 -27.50 17.32 11.25
N ALA A 489 -26.34 17.55 10.62
CA ALA A 489 -25.14 16.71 10.76
C ALA A 489 -24.70 16.64 12.23
N ARG A 490 -24.71 17.76 12.93
CA ARG A 490 -24.34 17.84 14.36
C ARG A 490 -25.26 17.00 15.22
N ARG A 491 -26.60 17.19 15.07
CA ARG A 491 -27.61 16.43 15.80
C ARG A 491 -27.57 14.92 15.44
N LEU A 492 -27.27 14.57 14.20
CA LEU A 492 -27.10 13.17 13.78
C LEU A 492 -25.88 12.52 14.46
N CYS A 493 -24.76 13.21 14.56
CA CYS A 493 -23.58 12.73 15.31
C CYS A 493 -23.89 12.60 16.81
N LEU A 494 -24.67 13.51 17.38
CA LEU A 494 -25.15 13.41 18.76
C LEU A 494 -26.09 12.21 18.95
N ALA A 495 -27.00 11.94 18.00
CA ALA A 495 -27.85 10.76 18.01
C ALA A 495 -27.04 9.45 18.09
N ARG A 496 -25.93 9.35 17.37
CA ARG A 496 -25.00 8.21 17.49
C ARG A 496 -24.43 8.07 18.88
N SER A 497 -24.04 9.20 19.49
CA SER A 497 -23.48 9.21 20.86
C SER A 497 -24.53 8.78 21.90
N LEU A 498 -25.78 9.18 21.75
CA LEU A 498 -26.88 8.75 22.62
C LEU A 498 -27.19 7.25 22.44
N LEU A 499 -27.32 6.78 21.21
CA LEU A 499 -27.58 5.37 20.88
C LEU A 499 -26.51 4.43 21.41
N ARG A 500 -25.27 4.90 21.57
CA ARG A 500 -24.17 4.12 22.15
C ARG A 500 -24.45 3.71 23.60
N GLY A 501 -25.23 4.49 24.36
CA GLY A 501 -25.60 4.17 25.74
C GLY A 501 -24.39 4.05 26.70
N ALA A 502 -23.30 4.74 26.41
CA ALA A 502 -22.10 4.66 27.22
C ALA A 502 -22.27 5.42 28.55
N PRO A 503 -21.69 4.90 29.66
CA PRO A 503 -21.79 5.56 30.98
C PRO A 503 -21.13 6.93 31.02
N ILE A 504 -20.12 7.19 30.20
CA ILE A 504 -19.42 8.46 30.13
C ILE A 504 -19.66 9.09 28.77
N MET A 505 -20.13 10.33 28.75
CA MET A 505 -20.32 11.08 27.52
C MET A 505 -19.39 12.29 27.50
N ILE A 506 -18.60 12.41 26.44
CA ILE A 506 -17.66 13.50 26.20
C ILE A 506 -18.11 14.24 24.94
N LEU A 507 -18.42 15.53 25.07
CA LEU A 507 -18.98 16.33 23.97
C LEU A 507 -18.10 17.57 23.72
N ASP A 508 -17.59 17.67 22.50
CA ASP A 508 -16.79 18.83 22.06
C ASP A 508 -17.67 19.74 21.21
N GLU A 509 -18.11 20.89 21.74
CA GLU A 509 -18.99 21.89 21.11
C GLU A 509 -20.35 21.33 20.63
N PRO A 510 -21.15 20.63 21.48
CA PRO A 510 -22.37 19.95 21.06
C PRO A 510 -23.45 20.88 20.47
N PHE A 511 -23.40 22.17 20.78
CA PHE A 511 -24.39 23.17 20.42
C PHE A 511 -23.98 24.02 19.22
N ASP A 512 -22.81 23.80 18.64
CA ASP A 512 -22.32 24.59 17.53
C ASP A 512 -23.25 24.50 16.29
N GLY A 513 -23.62 25.66 15.74
CA GLY A 513 -24.53 25.78 14.60
C GLY A 513 -25.99 25.42 14.88
N LEU A 514 -26.42 25.34 16.15
CA LEU A 514 -27.81 25.07 16.54
C LEU A 514 -28.53 26.37 16.99
N ASP A 515 -29.81 26.44 16.67
CA ASP A 515 -30.72 27.46 17.20
C ASP A 515 -31.16 27.15 18.65
N GLY A 516 -31.73 28.14 19.35
CA GLY A 516 -32.08 28.01 20.76
C GLY A 516 -33.07 26.87 21.03
N SER A 517 -34.02 26.61 20.13
CA SER A 517 -35.00 25.51 20.26
C SER A 517 -34.31 24.14 20.13
N SER A 518 -33.34 24.02 19.23
CA SER A 518 -32.53 22.81 19.06
C SER A 518 -31.59 22.56 20.25
N ILE A 519 -31.02 23.62 20.83
CA ILE A 519 -30.20 23.52 22.06
C ILE A 519 -31.03 22.96 23.21
N GLN A 520 -32.26 23.47 23.40
CA GLN A 520 -33.16 22.97 24.45
C GLN A 520 -33.45 21.47 24.26
N ARG A 521 -33.82 21.05 23.04
CA ARG A 521 -34.06 19.64 22.72
C ARG A 521 -32.86 18.74 22.97
N VAL A 522 -31.66 19.21 22.64
CA VAL A 522 -30.42 18.46 22.93
C VAL A 522 -30.21 18.32 24.44
N CYS A 523 -30.47 19.37 25.22
CA CYS A 523 -30.38 19.31 26.68
C CYS A 523 -31.39 18.33 27.26
N ASP A 524 -32.63 18.36 26.77
CA ASP A 524 -33.72 17.45 27.22
C ASP A 524 -33.39 16.00 26.85
N ALA A 525 -32.83 15.75 25.63
CA ALA A 525 -32.39 14.43 25.21
C ALA A 525 -31.25 13.86 26.08
N LEU A 526 -30.31 14.69 26.52
CA LEU A 526 -29.22 14.30 27.42
C LEU A 526 -29.71 14.02 28.85
N GLU A 527 -30.88 14.54 29.21
CA GLU A 527 -31.53 14.26 30.51
C GLU A 527 -32.53 13.11 30.46
N HIS A 528 -32.92 12.69 29.27
CA HIS A 528 -33.88 11.60 29.08
C HIS A 528 -33.36 10.30 29.69
N TYR A 529 -34.19 9.62 30.51
CA TYR A 529 -33.79 8.49 31.33
C TYR A 529 -33.10 7.34 30.54
N ALA A 530 -33.57 7.08 29.33
CA ALA A 530 -33.07 5.99 28.47
C ALA A 530 -31.63 6.25 27.94
N PHE A 531 -31.19 7.51 27.89
CA PHE A 531 -29.93 7.92 27.27
C PHE A 531 -29.02 8.72 28.23
N ARG A 532 -29.46 8.92 29.47
CA ARG A 532 -28.74 9.73 30.46
C ARG A 532 -27.41 9.11 30.83
N PRO A 533 -26.26 9.76 30.52
CA PRO A 533 -24.95 9.26 30.93
C PRO A 533 -24.77 9.38 32.45
N LYS A 534 -23.97 8.49 33.05
CA LYS A 534 -23.56 8.59 34.43
C LYS A 534 -22.65 9.82 34.67
N MET A 535 -21.79 10.13 33.70
CA MET A 535 -20.92 11.31 33.73
C MET A 535 -21.01 12.04 32.37
N LEU A 536 -21.09 13.35 32.41
CA LEU A 536 -21.11 14.22 31.25
C LEU A 536 -19.98 15.25 31.33
N ILE A 537 -19.11 15.25 30.32
CA ILE A 537 -18.02 16.22 30.17
C ILE A 537 -18.21 16.94 28.85
N TYR A 538 -18.31 18.25 28.82
CA TYR A 538 -18.53 18.98 27.59
C TYR A 538 -17.81 20.32 27.55
N VAL A 539 -17.48 20.72 26.32
CA VAL A 539 -16.99 22.05 25.98
C VAL A 539 -18.10 22.78 25.25
N SER A 540 -18.40 23.99 25.64
CA SER A 540 -19.33 24.85 24.92
C SER A 540 -19.02 26.32 25.15
N HIS A 541 -19.02 27.11 24.05
CA HIS A 541 -19.01 28.56 24.08
C HIS A 541 -20.41 29.17 24.22
N ILE A 542 -21.44 28.35 24.03
CA ILE A 542 -22.85 28.75 24.12
C ILE A 542 -23.38 28.40 25.51
N ASN A 543 -24.08 29.32 26.13
CA ASN A 543 -24.76 29.05 27.39
C ASN A 543 -25.99 28.16 27.16
N SER A 544 -26.15 27.17 28.00
CA SER A 544 -27.22 26.17 27.88
C SER A 544 -27.85 25.87 29.25
N PRO A 545 -29.08 25.29 29.28
CA PRO A 545 -29.69 24.84 30.54
C PRO A 545 -28.86 23.85 31.35
N LEU A 546 -27.97 23.09 30.69
CA LEU A 546 -27.05 22.14 31.36
C LEU A 546 -26.07 22.85 32.31
N ASP A 547 -25.74 24.10 32.04
CA ASP A 547 -24.71 24.86 32.80
C ASP A 547 -25.10 25.07 34.27
N ARG A 548 -26.40 25.18 34.54
CA ARG A 548 -26.93 25.38 35.91
C ARG A 548 -26.60 24.21 36.85
N ARG A 549 -26.37 23.02 36.31
CA ARG A 549 -26.12 21.77 37.04
C ARG A 549 -24.72 21.22 36.78
N SER A 550 -23.85 22.00 36.15
CA SER A 550 -22.51 21.57 35.74
C SER A 550 -21.46 22.31 36.57
N ARG A 551 -20.48 21.55 37.06
CA ARG A 551 -19.25 22.14 37.61
C ARG A 551 -18.46 22.77 36.47
N GLN A 552 -17.93 23.95 36.66
CA GLN A 552 -17.09 24.62 35.67
C GLN A 552 -15.61 24.42 35.98
N LEU A 553 -14.82 24.14 34.97
CA LEU A 553 -13.36 24.09 35.01
C LEU A 553 -12.82 24.96 33.89
N GLU A 554 -12.08 26.00 34.25
CA GLU A 554 -11.44 26.87 33.29
C GLU A 554 -10.02 26.37 32.98
N LEU A 555 -9.73 26.22 31.68
CA LEU A 555 -8.38 25.93 31.20
C LEU A 555 -7.70 27.26 30.85
N LEU A 556 -6.75 27.64 31.70
CA LEU A 556 -5.98 28.88 31.61
C LEU A 556 -4.70 28.71 30.76
#